data_ab3bb23e5850732af056e4cd03b18725
#
_entry.id   ab3bb23e5850732af056e4cd03b18725
#
_cell.length_a   1.000
_cell.length_b   1.000
_cell.length_c   1.000
_cell.angle_alpha   90.00
_cell.angle_beta   90.00
_cell.angle_gamma   90.00
#
_symmetry.space_group_name_H-M   'P 1'
#
loop_
_entity.id
_entity.type
_entity.pdbx_description
1 polymer ?
#
loop_
_entity_poly.entity_id
_entity_poly.type
_entity_poly.pdbx_seq_one_letter_code
_entity_poly.pdbx_strand_id
1 'polypeptide(L)'
;MGGVGTRLGVMGGTFDPIHYGHLVTAEEALVQFELDSVLFVPTGLPWMKEHEVVSPAEDRYLMTVIATASNPLFDVSRMEVDRDGPTYTVDTLRGLKEAYGAKTDLFFITGADAIVEILAWKKPQELFDLAHFIAATRPGYDIAGFESHEPTSRPEITVMNIPALAISSTDIRARVAAGRPIRYLVPEGVKSYVEKAGIYR
;
A
#
# COMPACT_ATOMS: atom_id res chain seq x y z
N MET A 1 15.37 11.65 29.04
CA MET A 1 15.57 11.62 27.58
C MET A 1 14.35 10.91 27.01
N GLY A 2 13.42 11.63 26.41
CA GLY A 2 12.27 11.03 25.74
C GLY A 2 12.78 10.27 24.52
N GLY A 3 12.60 8.94 24.50
CA GLY A 3 12.94 8.14 23.32
C GLY A 3 12.15 8.67 22.12
N VAL A 4 12.82 8.90 21.00
CA VAL A 4 12.19 9.17 19.70
C VAL A 4 11.30 7.98 19.43
N GLY A 5 10.01 8.22 19.15
CA GLY A 5 9.07 7.15 18.79
C GLY A 5 9.51 6.49 17.49
N THR A 6 9.23 5.20 17.32
CA THR A 6 9.46 4.49 16.05
C THR A 6 8.57 5.09 14.96
N ARG A 7 9.15 5.38 13.79
CA ARG A 7 8.45 5.91 12.61
C ARG A 7 8.18 4.76 11.63
N LEU A 8 6.97 4.23 11.65
CA LEU A 8 6.59 3.06 10.87
C LEU A 8 5.76 3.46 9.65
N GLY A 9 6.28 3.21 8.45
CA GLY A 9 5.50 3.26 7.22
C GLY A 9 4.53 2.08 7.15
N VAL A 10 3.31 2.33 6.72
CA VAL A 10 2.28 1.31 6.51
C VAL A 10 1.78 1.40 5.09
N MET A 11 2.16 0.45 4.26
CA MET A 11 1.71 0.40 2.88
C MET A 11 0.58 -0.61 2.72
N GLY A 12 -0.66 -0.12 2.78
CA GLY A 12 -1.86 -0.92 2.52
C GLY A 12 -2.11 -1.08 1.02
N GLY A 13 -2.55 -2.26 0.61
CA GLY A 13 -2.89 -2.48 -0.79
C GLY A 13 -3.40 -3.87 -1.10
N THR A 14 -4.13 -4.00 -2.21
CA THR A 14 -4.59 -5.31 -2.68
C THR A 14 -3.41 -6.19 -3.12
N PHE A 15 -2.37 -5.58 -3.74
CA PHE A 15 -1.16 -6.24 -4.25
C PHE A 15 -1.46 -7.46 -5.14
N ASP A 16 -2.26 -7.24 -6.19
CA ASP A 16 -2.77 -8.29 -7.08
C ASP A 16 -2.29 -8.15 -8.55
N PRO A 17 -0.98 -8.36 -8.83
CA PRO A 17 0.13 -8.57 -7.91
C PRO A 17 0.80 -7.29 -7.42
N ILE A 18 1.67 -7.44 -6.42
CA ILE A 18 2.68 -6.43 -6.08
C ILE A 18 3.64 -6.23 -7.27
N HIS A 19 4.15 -5.01 -7.45
CA HIS A 19 5.02 -4.66 -8.58
C HIS A 19 6.04 -3.58 -8.20
N TYR A 20 7.00 -3.30 -9.08
CA TYR A 20 8.04 -2.31 -8.82
C TYR A 20 7.51 -0.91 -8.49
N GLY A 21 6.34 -0.52 -9.02
CA GLY A 21 5.71 0.75 -8.63
C GLY A 21 5.44 0.84 -7.12
N HIS A 22 4.96 -0.24 -6.50
CA HIS A 22 4.76 -0.29 -5.04
C HIS A 22 6.09 -0.22 -4.28
N LEU A 23 7.11 -0.98 -4.71
CA LEU A 23 8.40 -1.03 -4.03
C LEU A 23 9.13 0.31 -4.08
N VAL A 24 9.11 0.98 -5.23
CA VAL A 24 9.69 2.33 -5.38
C VAL A 24 8.94 3.34 -4.51
N THR A 25 7.61 3.27 -4.46
CA THR A 25 6.81 4.14 -3.58
C THR A 25 7.18 3.95 -2.10
N ALA A 26 7.36 2.70 -1.66
CA ALA A 26 7.73 2.40 -0.28
C ALA A 26 9.16 2.89 0.05
N GLU A 27 10.11 2.71 -0.87
CA GLU A 27 11.49 3.15 -0.72
C GLU A 27 11.59 4.68 -0.66
N GLU A 28 10.87 5.39 -1.55
CA GLU A 28 10.81 6.85 -1.53
C GLU A 28 10.20 7.37 -0.22
N ALA A 29 9.14 6.72 0.28
CA ALA A 29 8.56 7.10 1.56
C ALA A 29 9.54 6.88 2.73
N LEU A 30 10.24 5.74 2.73
CA LEU A 30 11.25 5.41 3.73
C LEU A 30 12.32 6.52 3.84
N VAL A 31 12.82 6.97 2.69
CA VAL A 31 13.88 8.00 2.63
C VAL A 31 13.32 9.39 2.91
N GLN A 32 12.26 9.83 2.22
CA GLN A 32 11.76 11.21 2.32
C GLN A 32 11.13 11.53 3.67
N PHE A 33 10.59 10.53 4.36
CA PHE A 33 9.96 10.70 5.68
C PHE A 33 10.81 10.12 6.81
N GLU A 34 12.06 9.74 6.56
CA GLU A 34 12.99 9.20 7.57
C GLU A 34 12.32 8.10 8.41
N LEU A 35 11.68 7.12 7.72
CA LEU A 35 11.00 6.01 8.38
C LEU A 35 12.03 4.96 8.83
N ASP A 36 11.79 4.32 9.97
CA ASP A 36 12.63 3.23 10.47
C ASP A 36 12.42 1.94 9.67
N SER A 37 11.19 1.72 9.18
CA SER A 37 10.83 0.56 8.33
C SER A 37 9.50 0.81 7.63
N VAL A 38 9.18 -0.03 6.63
CA VAL A 38 7.86 -0.06 5.97
C VAL A 38 7.23 -1.43 6.11
N LEU A 39 6.03 -1.47 6.66
CA LEU A 39 5.20 -2.65 6.79
C LEU A 39 4.17 -2.69 5.65
N PHE A 40 4.30 -3.67 4.78
CA PHE A 40 3.30 -3.96 3.76
C PHE A 40 2.14 -4.73 4.39
N VAL A 41 0.92 -4.28 4.12
CA VAL A 41 -0.31 -4.90 4.63
C VAL A 41 -1.20 -5.30 3.46
N PRO A 42 -1.03 -6.53 2.91
CA PRO A 42 -1.93 -7.05 1.89
C PRO A 42 -3.36 -7.13 2.41
N THR A 43 -4.29 -6.51 1.69
CA THR A 43 -5.71 -6.50 2.06
C THR A 43 -6.28 -7.91 2.07
N GLY A 44 -6.99 -8.30 3.11
CA GLY A 44 -7.68 -9.59 3.18
C GLY A 44 -8.86 -9.62 2.19
N LEU A 45 -10.04 -9.21 2.62
CA LEU A 45 -11.21 -9.02 1.78
C LEU A 45 -11.43 -7.51 1.54
N PRO A 46 -11.07 -6.98 0.33
CA PRO A 46 -11.17 -5.55 0.06
C PRO A 46 -12.64 -5.13 -0.12
N TRP A 47 -13.18 -4.36 0.82
CA TRP A 47 -14.56 -3.89 0.78
C TRP A 47 -14.89 -3.01 -0.44
N MET A 48 -13.91 -2.28 -0.99
CA MET A 48 -14.08 -1.45 -2.19
C MET A 48 -14.12 -2.27 -3.49
N LYS A 49 -13.80 -3.56 -3.44
CA LYS A 49 -13.67 -4.45 -4.60
C LYS A 49 -14.58 -5.68 -4.51
N GLU A 50 -15.70 -5.59 -3.78
CA GLU A 50 -16.64 -6.71 -3.61
C GLU A 50 -17.13 -7.33 -4.94
N HIS A 51 -17.11 -6.56 -6.03
CA HIS A 51 -17.56 -6.98 -7.37
C HIS A 51 -16.40 -7.31 -8.32
N GLU A 52 -15.14 -7.19 -7.89
CA GLU A 52 -13.97 -7.54 -8.68
C GLU A 52 -13.47 -8.95 -8.32
N VAL A 53 -13.02 -9.69 -9.35
CA VAL A 53 -12.32 -10.96 -9.12
C VAL A 53 -10.91 -10.63 -8.66
N VAL A 54 -10.63 -10.83 -7.37
CA VAL A 54 -9.31 -10.65 -6.76
C VAL A 54 -8.72 -12.02 -6.45
N SER A 55 -7.41 -12.17 -6.68
CA SER A 55 -6.70 -13.41 -6.34
C SER A 55 -6.79 -13.73 -4.85
N PRO A 56 -6.69 -15.01 -4.44
CA PRO A 56 -6.70 -15.40 -3.04
C PRO A 56 -5.75 -14.56 -2.20
N ALA A 57 -6.17 -14.19 -1.00
CA ALA A 57 -5.38 -13.33 -0.11
C ALA A 57 -4.00 -13.95 0.21
N GLU A 58 -3.93 -15.27 0.32
CA GLU A 58 -2.68 -16.02 0.54
C GLU A 58 -1.69 -15.84 -0.61
N ASP A 59 -2.14 -15.95 -1.87
CA ASP A 59 -1.27 -15.76 -3.03
C ASP A 59 -0.70 -14.33 -3.06
N ARG A 60 -1.54 -13.32 -2.76
CA ARG A 60 -1.15 -11.92 -2.72
C ARG A 60 -0.17 -11.62 -1.59
N TYR A 61 -0.38 -12.23 -0.43
CA TYR A 61 0.55 -12.19 0.70
C TYR A 61 1.90 -12.79 0.33
N LEU A 62 1.92 -14.01 -0.24
CA LEU A 62 3.15 -14.69 -0.64
C LEU A 62 3.93 -13.89 -1.69
N MET A 63 3.24 -13.34 -2.70
CA MET A 63 3.88 -12.46 -3.68
C MET A 63 4.49 -11.22 -3.04
N THR A 64 3.84 -10.66 -2.02
CA THR A 64 4.36 -9.50 -1.28
C THR A 64 5.60 -9.86 -0.47
N VAL A 65 5.60 -10.99 0.23
CA VAL A 65 6.77 -11.51 0.95
C VAL A 65 7.96 -11.72 0.00
N ILE A 66 7.72 -12.36 -1.15
CA ILE A 66 8.75 -12.58 -2.17
C ILE A 66 9.32 -11.26 -2.70
N ALA A 67 8.46 -10.27 -2.93
CA ALA A 67 8.86 -8.99 -3.50
C ALA A 67 9.71 -8.15 -2.54
N THR A 68 9.43 -8.22 -1.25
CA THR A 68 10.07 -7.41 -0.21
C THR A 68 11.32 -8.04 0.39
N ALA A 69 11.53 -9.34 0.19
CA ALA A 69 12.57 -10.14 0.86
C ALA A 69 14.02 -9.62 0.70
N SER A 70 14.29 -8.80 -0.33
CA SER A 70 15.63 -8.24 -0.56
C SER A 70 15.91 -6.94 0.20
N ASN A 71 14.90 -6.32 0.82
CA ASN A 71 15.05 -5.08 1.58
C ASN A 71 14.87 -5.36 3.08
N PRO A 72 15.92 -5.22 3.91
CA PRO A 72 15.86 -5.51 5.34
C PRO A 72 14.97 -4.55 6.15
N LEU A 73 14.54 -3.43 5.55
CA LEU A 73 13.64 -2.46 6.18
C LEU A 73 12.18 -2.63 5.73
N PHE A 74 11.89 -3.67 4.92
CA PHE A 74 10.54 -4.00 4.49
C PHE A 74 10.06 -5.28 5.16
N ASP A 75 8.91 -5.19 5.84
CA ASP A 75 8.21 -6.31 6.44
C ASP A 75 6.81 -6.50 5.84
N VAL A 76 6.22 -7.67 6.03
CA VAL A 76 4.87 -7.96 5.54
C VAL A 76 4.01 -8.51 6.67
N SER A 77 2.85 -7.89 6.88
CA SER A 77 1.89 -8.30 7.90
C SER A 77 0.77 -9.17 7.34
N ARG A 78 0.40 -10.20 8.07
CA ARG A 78 -0.78 -11.03 7.78
C ARG A 78 -2.08 -10.50 8.41
N MET A 79 -2.02 -9.40 9.16
CA MET A 79 -3.12 -8.96 10.02
C MET A 79 -4.47 -8.77 9.33
N GLU A 80 -4.48 -8.43 8.03
CA GLU A 80 -5.71 -8.35 7.26
C GLU A 80 -6.04 -9.67 6.55
N VAL A 81 -5.03 -10.43 6.14
CA VAL A 81 -5.19 -11.76 5.51
C VAL A 81 -5.83 -12.75 6.49
N ASP A 82 -5.45 -12.69 7.76
CA ASP A 82 -5.95 -13.58 8.82
C ASP A 82 -7.25 -13.06 9.47
N ARG A 83 -7.76 -11.89 9.05
CA ARG A 83 -8.99 -11.33 9.60
C ARG A 83 -10.20 -11.85 8.85
N ASP A 84 -11.21 -12.32 9.59
CA ASP A 84 -12.49 -12.68 9.02
C ASP A 84 -13.29 -11.44 8.56
N GLY A 85 -13.85 -11.51 7.35
CA GLY A 85 -14.71 -10.48 6.78
C GLY A 85 -13.97 -9.28 6.17
N PRO A 86 -14.71 -8.21 5.86
CA PRO A 86 -14.15 -7.02 5.21
C PRO A 86 -13.08 -6.33 6.05
N THR A 87 -11.99 -5.90 5.42
CA THR A 87 -10.90 -5.19 6.09
C THR A 87 -11.01 -3.69 5.86
N TYR A 88 -10.85 -2.91 6.94
CA TYR A 88 -10.91 -1.46 6.91
C TYR A 88 -9.62 -0.86 7.48
N THR A 89 -9.10 0.16 6.83
CA THR A 89 -7.86 0.83 7.22
C THR A 89 -7.85 1.30 8.68
N VAL A 90 -8.97 1.81 9.19
CA VAL A 90 -9.08 2.26 10.59
C VAL A 90 -8.83 1.11 11.58
N ASP A 91 -9.37 -0.07 11.29
CA ASP A 91 -9.20 -1.25 12.16
C ASP A 91 -7.77 -1.79 12.09
N THR A 92 -7.12 -1.65 10.94
CA THR A 92 -5.70 -1.98 10.73
C THR A 92 -4.78 -1.04 11.49
N LEU A 93 -4.99 0.28 11.38
CA LEU A 93 -4.19 1.26 12.11
C LEU A 93 -4.32 1.14 13.63
N ARG A 94 -5.53 0.84 14.16
CA ARG A 94 -5.73 0.54 15.59
C ARG A 94 -4.92 -0.68 16.02
N GLY A 95 -5.04 -1.78 15.28
CA GLY A 95 -4.29 -3.01 15.59
C GLY A 95 -2.77 -2.79 15.54
N LEU A 96 -2.28 -1.93 14.64
CA LEU A 96 -0.87 -1.56 14.60
C LEU A 96 -0.46 -0.71 15.82
N LYS A 97 -1.28 0.26 16.23
CA LYS A 97 -1.03 1.03 17.48
C LYS A 97 -1.00 0.13 18.71
N GLU A 98 -1.85 -0.89 18.76
CA GLU A 98 -1.84 -1.90 19.85
C GLU A 98 -0.58 -2.76 19.80
N ALA A 99 -0.18 -3.24 18.62
CA ALA A 99 0.95 -4.15 18.45
C ALA A 99 2.32 -3.47 18.64
N TYR A 100 2.50 -2.27 18.09
CA TYR A 100 3.77 -1.53 18.10
C TYR A 100 3.85 -0.51 19.23
N GLY A 101 2.75 -0.26 19.93
CA GLY A 101 2.64 0.69 21.04
C GLY A 101 2.19 2.09 20.63
N ALA A 102 1.54 2.78 21.55
CA ALA A 102 0.92 4.10 21.30
C ALA A 102 1.92 5.21 20.91
N LYS A 103 3.22 5.03 21.18
CA LYS A 103 4.27 5.99 20.83
C LYS A 103 4.83 5.80 19.42
N THR A 104 4.39 4.77 18.69
CA THR A 104 4.79 4.55 17.30
C THR A 104 4.06 5.55 16.41
N ASP A 105 4.80 6.34 15.64
CA ASP A 105 4.23 7.23 14.63
C ASP A 105 3.96 6.42 13.36
N LEU A 106 2.69 6.30 13.00
CA LEU A 106 2.27 5.59 11.79
C LEU A 106 2.18 6.55 10.60
N PHE A 107 2.76 6.14 9.47
CA PHE A 107 2.72 6.85 8.19
C PHE A 107 2.03 5.97 7.16
N PHE A 108 0.76 6.24 6.85
CA PHE A 108 0.01 5.43 5.89
C PHE A 108 0.31 5.88 4.46
N ILE A 109 0.91 4.99 3.67
CA ILE A 109 1.39 5.25 2.31
C ILE A 109 0.35 4.70 1.32
N THR A 110 -0.16 5.57 0.45
CA THR A 110 -1.12 5.18 -0.60
C THR A 110 -0.98 6.06 -1.84
N GLY A 111 -1.61 5.68 -2.96
CA GLY A 111 -1.66 6.51 -4.15
C GLY A 111 -2.54 7.75 -3.94
N ALA A 112 -2.24 8.83 -4.65
CA ALA A 112 -3.02 10.07 -4.58
C ALA A 112 -4.49 9.85 -4.97
N ASP A 113 -4.77 8.94 -5.89
CA ASP A 113 -6.13 8.55 -6.31
C ASP A 113 -6.96 8.03 -5.13
N ALA A 114 -6.36 7.19 -4.27
CA ALA A 114 -7.05 6.63 -3.10
C ALA A 114 -7.25 7.68 -1.99
N ILE A 115 -6.35 8.67 -1.88
CA ILE A 115 -6.51 9.77 -0.91
C ILE A 115 -7.72 10.64 -1.23
N VAL A 116 -8.05 10.86 -2.49
CA VAL A 116 -9.25 11.61 -2.88
C VAL A 116 -10.52 10.97 -2.31
N GLU A 117 -10.53 9.66 -2.17
CA GLU A 117 -11.64 8.89 -1.64
C GLU A 117 -11.62 8.69 -0.12
N ILE A 118 -10.57 9.17 0.58
CA ILE A 118 -10.37 8.89 2.03
C ILE A 118 -11.54 9.34 2.89
N LEU A 119 -12.25 10.41 2.50
CA LEU A 119 -13.43 10.90 3.22
C LEU A 119 -14.63 9.95 3.13
N ALA A 120 -14.66 9.05 2.13
CA ALA A 120 -15.64 7.98 2.00
C ALA A 120 -15.26 6.71 2.77
N TRP A 121 -14.03 6.64 3.32
CA TRP A 121 -13.58 5.48 4.07
C TRP A 121 -14.30 5.41 5.44
N LYS A 122 -14.28 4.22 6.05
CA LYS A 122 -14.86 4.00 7.38
C LYS A 122 -14.16 4.89 8.41
N LYS A 123 -14.94 5.75 9.11
CA LYS A 123 -14.47 6.64 10.17
C LYS A 123 -13.29 7.54 9.77
N PRO A 124 -13.43 8.39 8.76
CA PRO A 124 -12.32 9.16 8.20
C PRO A 124 -11.62 10.09 9.21
N GLN A 125 -12.35 10.66 10.17
CA GLN A 125 -11.74 11.53 11.19
C GLN A 125 -10.76 10.75 12.07
N GLU A 126 -11.13 9.53 12.47
CA GLU A 126 -10.27 8.69 13.30
C GLU A 126 -9.00 8.21 12.56
N LEU A 127 -9.04 8.08 11.23
CA LEU A 127 -7.86 7.76 10.44
C LEU A 127 -6.75 8.80 10.65
N PHE A 128 -7.11 10.09 10.65
CA PHE A 128 -6.15 11.18 10.83
C PHE A 128 -5.61 11.29 12.26
N ASP A 129 -6.39 10.85 13.26
CA ASP A 129 -5.92 10.75 14.64
C ASP A 129 -4.91 9.60 14.84
N LEU A 130 -4.97 8.56 13.99
CA LEU A 130 -4.16 7.36 14.09
C LEU A 130 -2.86 7.41 13.30
N ALA A 131 -2.83 8.09 12.15
CA ALA A 131 -1.69 8.08 11.25
C ALA A 131 -1.56 9.38 10.45
N HIS A 132 -0.32 9.70 10.07
CA HIS A 132 -0.02 10.65 9.01
C HIS A 132 -0.17 9.98 7.65
N PHE A 133 -0.79 10.65 6.67
CA PHE A 133 -1.05 10.08 5.35
C PHE A 133 -0.06 10.60 4.31
N ILE A 134 0.55 9.70 3.55
CA ILE A 134 1.46 10.01 2.44
C ILE A 134 0.73 9.68 1.14
N ALA A 135 0.40 10.72 0.38
CA ALA A 135 -0.23 10.63 -0.94
C ALA A 135 0.86 10.56 -2.02
N ALA A 136 1.20 9.36 -2.49
CA ALA A 136 2.18 9.19 -3.55
C ALA A 136 1.60 9.61 -4.90
N THR A 137 2.26 10.56 -5.58
CA THR A 137 1.85 11.07 -6.89
C THR A 137 2.96 10.92 -7.91
N ARG A 138 2.59 10.89 -9.18
CA ARG A 138 3.52 10.85 -10.33
C ARG A 138 3.63 12.23 -10.95
N PRO A 139 4.79 12.61 -11.52
CA PRO A 139 4.93 13.85 -12.26
C PRO A 139 3.87 13.97 -13.37
N GLY A 140 3.15 15.09 -13.39
CA GLY A 140 2.08 15.35 -14.37
C GLY A 140 0.70 14.80 -13.99
N TYR A 141 0.55 14.15 -12.82
CA TYR A 141 -0.76 13.84 -12.26
C TYR A 141 -1.27 15.08 -11.54
N ASP A 142 -2.36 15.65 -12.06
CA ASP A 142 -2.97 16.85 -11.49
C ASP A 142 -3.79 16.46 -10.25
N ILE A 143 -3.32 16.87 -9.08
CA ILE A 143 -4.04 16.73 -7.81
C ILE A 143 -5.05 17.89 -7.65
N ALA A 144 -5.30 18.68 -8.72
CA ALA A 144 -6.19 19.86 -8.69
C ALA A 144 -7.60 19.55 -8.17
N GLY A 145 -8.05 18.29 -8.26
CA GLY A 145 -9.26 17.83 -7.58
C GLY A 145 -9.14 17.82 -6.05
N PHE A 146 -7.93 17.72 -5.50
CA PHE A 146 -7.69 17.73 -4.07
C PHE A 146 -7.53 19.16 -3.53
N GLU A 147 -6.92 20.06 -4.31
CA GLU A 147 -6.79 21.48 -3.97
C GLU A 147 -8.11 22.25 -4.14
N SER A 148 -9.04 21.80 -5.02
CA SER A 148 -10.26 22.52 -5.34
C SER A 148 -11.46 22.23 -4.43
N HIS A 149 -11.40 21.22 -3.55
CA HIS A 149 -12.54 20.81 -2.72
C HIS A 149 -12.47 21.24 -1.25
N GLU A 150 -11.50 21.98 -0.88
CA GLU A 150 -11.31 22.85 0.28
C GLU A 150 -9.81 23.13 0.43
N PRO A 151 -9.37 24.31 0.90
CA PRO A 151 -8.01 24.48 1.36
C PRO A 151 -7.89 23.61 2.61
N THR A 152 -7.63 22.34 2.42
CA THR A 152 -7.38 21.44 3.51
C THR A 152 -6.01 21.79 4.06
N SER A 153 -6.01 22.71 4.98
CA SER A 153 -5.10 22.74 6.09
C SER A 153 -5.28 21.43 6.89
N ARG A 154 -5.11 20.28 6.24
CA ARG A 154 -4.99 18.99 6.92
C ARG A 154 -3.51 18.66 6.96
N PRO A 155 -2.81 19.06 8.04
CA PRO A 155 -1.38 18.79 8.19
C PRO A 155 -1.08 17.29 8.23
N GLU A 156 -2.11 16.45 8.33
CA GLU A 156 -2.03 15.00 8.39
C GLU A 156 -1.81 14.34 7.03
N ILE A 157 -1.96 15.07 5.91
CA ILE A 157 -1.72 14.53 4.56
C ILE A 157 -0.56 15.27 3.90
N THR A 158 0.45 14.53 3.49
CA THR A 158 1.57 15.07 2.72
C THR A 158 1.64 14.41 1.35
N VAL A 159 1.77 15.23 0.31
CA VAL A 159 1.97 14.77 -1.05
C VAL A 159 3.45 14.45 -1.28
N MET A 160 3.72 13.25 -1.74
CA MET A 160 5.06 12.75 -2.05
C MET A 160 5.20 12.51 -3.56
N ASN A 161 6.17 13.15 -4.19
CA ASN A 161 6.51 12.87 -5.58
C ASN A 161 7.40 11.63 -5.68
N ILE A 162 7.02 10.70 -6.53
CA ILE A 162 7.78 9.49 -6.82
C ILE A 162 8.25 9.45 -8.28
N PRO A 163 9.35 8.73 -8.60
CA PRO A 163 9.73 8.46 -9.98
C PRO A 163 8.56 7.84 -10.76
N ALA A 164 8.29 8.37 -11.96
CA ALA A 164 7.14 7.95 -12.77
C ALA A 164 7.34 6.53 -13.32
N LEU A 165 6.74 5.54 -12.66
CA LEU A 165 6.62 4.18 -13.17
C LEU A 165 5.15 3.93 -13.56
N ALA A 166 4.87 3.89 -14.86
CA ALA A 166 3.53 3.58 -15.37
C ALA A 166 3.25 2.08 -15.30
N ILE A 167 3.33 1.48 -14.10
CA ILE A 167 3.07 0.07 -13.83
C ILE A 167 1.79 -0.03 -13.02
N SER A 168 0.87 -0.90 -13.42
CA SER A 168 -0.34 -1.20 -12.66
C SER A 168 -0.60 -2.71 -12.57
N SER A 169 -1.17 -3.16 -11.46
CA SER A 169 -1.59 -4.56 -11.30
C SER A 169 -2.58 -4.98 -12.38
N THR A 170 -3.48 -4.09 -12.80
CA THR A 170 -4.45 -4.36 -13.87
C THR A 170 -3.77 -4.65 -15.22
N ASP A 171 -2.76 -3.83 -15.63
CA ASP A 171 -2.01 -4.12 -16.86
C ASP A 171 -1.23 -5.42 -16.75
N ILE A 172 -0.65 -5.71 -15.57
CA ILE A 172 0.08 -6.97 -15.34
C ILE A 172 -0.85 -8.17 -15.50
N ARG A 173 -2.04 -8.17 -14.90
CA ARG A 173 -3.03 -9.25 -15.06
C ARG A 173 -3.46 -9.42 -16.51
N ALA A 174 -3.74 -8.32 -17.20
CA ALA A 174 -4.11 -8.34 -18.62
C ALA A 174 -2.98 -8.88 -19.51
N ARG A 175 -1.71 -8.59 -19.18
CA ARG A 175 -0.55 -9.16 -19.90
C ARG A 175 -0.47 -10.66 -19.73
N VAL A 176 -0.60 -11.16 -18.50
CA VAL A 176 -0.56 -12.60 -18.23
C VAL A 176 -1.67 -13.32 -18.98
N ALA A 177 -2.92 -12.83 -18.91
CA ALA A 177 -4.06 -13.40 -19.63
C ALA A 177 -3.86 -13.42 -21.15
N ALA A 178 -3.11 -12.44 -21.69
CA ALA A 178 -2.77 -12.36 -23.12
C ALA A 178 -1.46 -13.10 -23.49
N GLY A 179 -0.83 -13.83 -22.57
CA GLY A 179 0.45 -14.50 -22.81
C GLY A 179 1.63 -13.55 -23.03
N ARG A 180 1.50 -12.28 -22.67
CA ARG A 180 2.56 -11.27 -22.81
C ARG A 180 3.50 -11.27 -21.59
N PRO A 181 4.79 -10.92 -21.75
CA PRO A 181 5.77 -10.92 -20.66
C PRO A 181 5.44 -9.84 -19.61
N ILE A 182 5.69 -10.18 -18.33
CA ILE A 182 5.64 -9.26 -17.18
C ILE A 182 7.01 -9.05 -16.54
N ARG A 183 8.07 -9.55 -17.18
CA ARG A 183 9.45 -9.37 -16.72
C ARG A 183 9.77 -7.87 -16.64
N TYR A 184 10.47 -7.46 -15.58
CA TYR A 184 10.81 -6.08 -15.23
C TYR A 184 9.62 -5.16 -14.85
N LEU A 185 8.40 -5.68 -14.81
CA LEU A 185 7.26 -4.99 -14.19
C LEU A 185 7.09 -5.43 -12.72
N VAL A 186 7.48 -6.68 -12.43
CA VAL A 186 7.48 -7.28 -11.10
C VAL A 186 8.86 -7.87 -10.80
N PRO A 187 9.24 -8.08 -9.51
CA PRO A 187 10.41 -8.85 -9.14
C PRO A 187 10.38 -10.26 -9.77
N GLU A 188 11.55 -10.80 -10.12
CA GLU A 188 11.63 -12.10 -10.82
C GLU A 188 10.99 -13.24 -10.01
N GLY A 189 11.12 -13.21 -8.68
CA GLY A 189 10.45 -14.19 -7.80
C GLY A 189 8.92 -14.12 -7.88
N VAL A 190 8.34 -12.92 -7.99
CA VAL A 190 6.90 -12.72 -8.17
C VAL A 190 6.45 -13.25 -9.53
N LYS A 191 7.21 -12.95 -10.60
CA LYS A 191 6.95 -13.49 -11.94
C LYS A 191 6.94 -15.02 -11.91
N SER A 192 7.97 -15.63 -11.31
CA SER A 192 8.09 -17.08 -11.19
C SER A 192 6.93 -17.69 -10.40
N TYR A 193 6.46 -17.00 -9.33
CA TYR A 193 5.30 -17.42 -8.57
C TYR A 193 4.03 -17.41 -9.42
N VAL A 194 3.75 -16.31 -10.14
CA VAL A 194 2.59 -16.17 -11.05
C VAL A 194 2.57 -17.28 -12.10
N GLU A 195 3.72 -17.57 -12.71
CA GLU A 195 3.85 -18.61 -13.73
C GLU A 195 3.60 -20.02 -13.14
N LYS A 196 4.19 -20.31 -11.97
CA LYS A 196 4.08 -21.62 -11.30
C LYS A 196 2.67 -21.86 -10.74
N ALA A 197 2.06 -20.86 -10.12
CA ALA A 197 0.72 -20.94 -9.54
C ALA A 197 -0.39 -20.90 -10.62
N GLY A 198 -0.08 -20.44 -11.84
CA GLY A 198 -1.02 -20.36 -12.96
C GLY A 198 -2.12 -19.32 -12.78
N ILE A 199 -1.87 -18.30 -11.92
CA ILE A 199 -2.82 -17.21 -11.67
C ILE A 199 -2.82 -16.19 -12.82
N TYR A 200 -3.94 -15.50 -13.01
CA TYR A 200 -4.21 -14.51 -14.07
C TYR A 200 -4.29 -15.09 -15.50
N ARG A 201 -4.44 -16.39 -15.68
CA ARG A 201 -4.61 -17.06 -16.99
C ARG A 201 -6.07 -17.19 -17.40
#